data_e1fcc0587a4471ed9cb93f727f39c705
#
_entry.id   e1fcc0587a4471ed9cb93f727f39c705
#
_cell.length_a   1.000
_cell.length_b   1.000
_cell.length_c   1.000
_cell.angle_alpha   90.00
_cell.angle_beta   90.00
_cell.angle_gamma   90.00
#
_symmetry.space_group_name_H-M   'P 1'
#
loop_
_entity.id
_entity.type
_entity.pdbx_description
1 polymer ?
#
loop_
_entity_poly.entity_id
_entity_poly.type
_entity_poly.pdbx_seq_one_letter_code
_entity_poly.pdbx_strand_id
1 'polypeptide(L)'
;MGSSSGKAQNHHLTIFSPPGLVDAKTPVSDLIISPIAQAQSYGIYRNTKIPRAGELFTTTDKGQRKNSQGYNLAVEAEREPLLASINHFLQAHWSFVPVIGGKKMLADQCPDPETPSLEYQLIHSPYDHNKPVGDLLWATAEQAKQALTIADDAWFSWNQTSVIERAACLDRTADLLEQHTAELIALCTREAGKTLQDGIDEIREA
;
A
#
# COMPACT_ATOMS: atom_id res chain seq x y z
N MET A 1 39.96 34.35 1.60
CA MET A 1 38.57 34.04 1.96
C MET A 1 37.67 34.39 0.75
N GLY A 2 37.46 33.47 -0.16
CA GLY A 2 36.65 33.68 -1.35
C GLY A 2 35.50 32.71 -1.33
N SER A 3 34.30 33.20 -1.00
CA SER A 3 33.06 32.43 -1.09
C SER A 3 32.64 32.32 -2.56
N SER A 4 32.86 31.19 -3.19
CA SER A 4 32.26 30.90 -4.49
C SER A 4 30.79 30.53 -4.27
N SER A 5 29.88 31.47 -4.40
CA SER A 5 28.45 31.24 -4.55
C SER A 5 28.21 30.52 -5.88
N GLY A 6 28.07 29.22 -5.85
CA GLY A 6 27.62 28.43 -6.99
C GLY A 6 26.22 28.88 -7.40
N LYS A 7 26.10 29.64 -8.48
CA LYS A 7 24.83 29.92 -9.12
C LYS A 7 24.27 28.62 -9.67
N ALA A 8 23.25 28.06 -9.02
CA ALA A 8 22.44 27.00 -9.58
C ALA A 8 21.78 27.58 -10.86
N GLN A 9 22.23 27.14 -12.03
CA GLN A 9 21.59 27.49 -13.28
C GLN A 9 20.25 26.74 -13.36
N ASN A 10 19.17 27.47 -13.17
CA ASN A 10 17.78 26.96 -13.29
C ASN A 10 17.39 26.81 -14.79
N HIS A 11 18.12 26.00 -15.54
CA HIS A 11 17.78 25.78 -16.95
C HIS A 11 16.47 25.05 -17.19
N HIS A 12 15.96 24.33 -16.19
CA HIS A 12 14.73 23.51 -16.33
C HIS A 12 13.41 24.27 -16.14
N LEU A 13 13.43 25.45 -15.53
CA LEU A 13 12.22 26.28 -15.37
C LEU A 13 11.84 27.03 -16.63
N THR A 14 12.77 27.19 -17.54
CA THR A 14 12.59 28.02 -18.75
C THR A 14 11.64 27.38 -19.77
N ILE A 15 11.55 26.05 -19.81
CA ILE A 15 10.76 25.32 -20.83
C ILE A 15 9.25 25.45 -20.57
N PHE A 16 8.85 25.61 -19.31
CA PHE A 16 7.43 25.66 -18.89
C PHE A 16 7.01 27.04 -18.34
N SER A 17 7.90 28.03 -18.37
CA SER A 17 7.56 29.35 -17.87
C SER A 17 6.78 30.14 -18.94
N PRO A 18 5.72 30.88 -18.53
CA PRO A 18 5.06 31.82 -19.42
C PRO A 18 6.09 32.82 -20.00
N PRO A 19 5.89 33.33 -21.23
CA PRO A 19 6.86 34.22 -21.91
C PRO A 19 7.35 35.43 -21.11
N GLY A 20 6.58 35.87 -20.10
CA GLY A 20 6.95 36.98 -19.22
C GLY A 20 7.88 36.67 -18.07
N LEU A 21 8.21 35.36 -17.83
CA LEU A 21 9.09 34.94 -16.75
C LEU A 21 10.48 34.51 -17.22
N VAL A 22 10.76 34.62 -18.49
CA VAL A 22 12.06 34.28 -19.06
C VAL A 22 13.06 35.38 -18.73
N ASP A 23 14.21 35.01 -18.13
CA ASP A 23 15.33 35.94 -17.89
C ASP A 23 15.76 36.54 -19.22
N ALA A 24 15.87 37.87 -19.27
CA ALA A 24 16.33 38.63 -20.44
C ALA A 24 17.72 38.20 -20.95
N LYS A 25 18.44 37.39 -20.20
CA LYS A 25 19.75 36.81 -20.57
C LYS A 25 19.64 35.50 -21.30
N THR A 26 18.45 34.89 -21.40
CA THR A 26 18.27 33.63 -22.12
C THR A 26 18.36 33.86 -23.61
N PRO A 27 19.30 33.26 -24.34
CA PRO A 27 19.41 33.41 -25.77
C PRO A 27 18.13 33.01 -26.50
N VAL A 28 17.74 33.76 -27.52
CA VAL A 28 16.56 33.46 -28.33
C VAL A 28 16.64 32.06 -28.93
N SER A 29 17.85 31.60 -29.31
CA SER A 29 18.11 30.25 -29.79
C SER A 29 17.61 29.18 -28.84
N ASP A 30 17.69 29.39 -27.53
CA ASP A 30 17.29 28.43 -26.53
C ASP A 30 15.78 28.43 -26.31
N LEU A 31 15.12 29.56 -26.63
CA LEU A 31 13.67 29.70 -26.50
C LEU A 31 12.90 29.11 -27.70
N ILE A 32 13.53 29.05 -28.87
CA ILE A 32 12.87 28.52 -30.08
C ILE A 32 13.12 27.03 -30.35
N ILE A 33 13.95 26.38 -29.52
CA ILE A 33 14.16 24.94 -29.63
C ILE A 33 12.84 24.19 -29.29
N SER A 34 12.48 23.23 -30.12
CA SER A 34 11.34 22.36 -29.82
C SER A 34 11.48 21.77 -28.43
N PRO A 35 10.48 21.88 -27.52
CA PRO A 35 10.53 21.29 -26.20
C PRO A 35 10.75 19.76 -26.25
N ILE A 36 10.22 19.11 -27.29
CA ILE A 36 10.40 17.66 -27.51
C ILE A 36 11.86 17.35 -27.85
N ALA A 37 12.45 18.08 -28.79
CA ALA A 37 13.86 17.91 -29.16
C ALA A 37 14.80 18.19 -27.99
N GLN A 38 14.48 19.19 -27.19
CA GLN A 38 15.25 19.51 -25.98
C GLN A 38 15.13 18.44 -24.93
N ALA A 39 13.92 17.91 -24.66
CA ALA A 39 13.71 16.80 -23.74
C ALA A 39 14.46 15.53 -24.19
N GLN A 40 14.44 15.23 -25.50
CA GLN A 40 15.19 14.10 -26.08
C GLN A 40 16.71 14.27 -25.92
N SER A 41 17.22 15.49 -26.06
CA SER A 41 18.66 15.78 -25.93
C SER A 41 19.20 15.54 -24.52
N TYR A 42 18.35 15.65 -23.50
CA TYR A 42 18.76 15.38 -22.12
C TYR A 42 18.90 13.89 -21.80
N GLY A 43 18.37 12.98 -22.60
CA GLY A 43 18.41 11.55 -22.35
C GLY A 43 17.71 11.10 -21.05
N ILE A 44 17.12 12.04 -20.33
CA ILE A 44 16.44 11.85 -19.05
C ILE A 44 15.13 12.63 -19.10
N TYR A 45 14.01 11.92 -19.03
CA TYR A 45 12.67 12.52 -19.13
C TYR A 45 12.17 13.14 -17.81
N ARG A 46 12.92 13.04 -16.72
CA ARG A 46 12.58 13.64 -15.43
C ARG A 46 13.76 14.43 -14.86
N ASN A 47 13.45 15.47 -14.11
CA ASN A 47 14.48 16.13 -13.31
C ASN A 47 14.92 15.22 -12.17
N THR A 48 16.17 14.77 -12.20
CA THR A 48 16.75 13.87 -11.20
C THR A 48 16.87 14.48 -9.79
N LYS A 49 16.74 15.81 -9.69
CA LYS A 49 16.70 16.51 -8.39
C LYS A 49 15.34 16.47 -7.72
N ILE A 50 14.28 16.08 -8.44
CA ILE A 50 12.96 15.88 -7.88
C ILE A 50 12.85 14.40 -7.52
N PRO A 51 12.83 14.04 -6.23
CA PRO A 51 12.68 12.66 -5.81
C PRO A 51 11.30 12.13 -6.23
N ARG A 52 11.19 10.84 -6.49
CA ARG A 52 9.90 10.19 -6.62
C ARG A 52 9.20 10.16 -5.26
N ALA A 53 7.89 10.01 -5.25
CA ALA A 53 7.12 9.93 -4.02
C ALA A 53 7.67 8.87 -3.05
N GLY A 54 8.03 7.69 -3.55
CA GLY A 54 8.66 6.63 -2.76
C GLY A 54 10.09 6.94 -2.28
N GLU A 55 10.77 7.91 -2.88
CA GLU A 55 12.13 8.33 -2.52
C GLU A 55 12.15 9.47 -1.49
N LEU A 56 11.00 10.12 -1.23
CA LEU A 56 10.92 11.28 -0.32
C LEU A 56 11.27 10.93 1.12
N PHE A 57 11.01 9.69 1.53
CA PHE A 57 11.21 9.20 2.89
C PHE A 57 12.16 8.01 2.96
N THR A 58 12.82 7.68 1.84
CA THR A 58 13.90 6.69 1.84
C THR A 58 15.12 7.31 2.46
N THR A 59 15.30 7.13 3.72
CA THR A 59 16.56 7.48 4.32
C THR A 59 17.00 6.42 5.28
N THR A 60 18.28 6.27 5.25
CA THR A 60 19.08 5.41 6.08
C THR A 60 19.23 5.93 7.51
N ASP A 61 18.69 7.10 7.81
CA ASP A 61 18.85 7.71 9.12
C ASP A 61 17.71 7.33 10.06
N LYS A 62 18.07 6.85 11.21
CA LYS A 62 17.23 6.39 12.30
C LYS A 62 16.02 7.30 12.53
N GLY A 63 14.83 6.80 12.26
CA GLY A 63 13.58 7.44 12.59
C GLY A 63 12.84 8.08 11.42
N GLN A 64 13.27 7.90 10.19
CA GLN A 64 12.49 8.37 9.04
C GLN A 64 11.49 7.31 8.57
N ARG A 65 10.26 7.74 8.45
CA ARG A 65 9.13 6.94 8.00
C ARG A 65 9.29 6.56 6.53
N LYS A 66 9.24 5.27 6.22
CA LYS A 66 9.03 4.78 4.86
C LYS A 66 7.61 5.12 4.43
N ASN A 67 7.45 5.69 3.24
CA ASN A 67 6.12 5.94 2.69
C ASN A 67 5.55 4.66 2.07
N SER A 68 4.23 4.43 2.18
CA SER A 68 3.58 3.27 1.56
C SER A 68 3.71 3.33 0.04
N GLN A 69 3.95 2.18 -0.58
CA GLN A 69 4.09 2.07 -2.03
C GLN A 69 2.72 2.24 -2.70
N GLY A 70 2.64 3.17 -3.66
CA GLY A 70 1.50 3.30 -4.55
C GLY A 70 1.83 2.83 -5.96
N TYR A 71 0.80 2.69 -6.80
CA TYR A 71 0.91 2.32 -8.20
C TYR A 71 0.19 3.34 -9.06
N ASN A 72 0.83 3.83 -10.12
CA ASN A 72 0.20 4.70 -11.08
C ASN A 72 -0.36 3.85 -12.24
N LEU A 73 -1.68 3.59 -12.21
CA LEU A 73 -2.34 2.76 -13.22
C LEU A 73 -2.33 3.36 -14.63
N ALA A 74 -2.03 4.67 -14.78
CA ALA A 74 -1.83 5.29 -16.09
C ALA A 74 -0.48 4.95 -16.72
N VAL A 75 0.49 4.47 -15.92
CA VAL A 75 1.82 4.08 -16.39
C VAL A 75 1.83 2.58 -16.66
N GLU A 76 1.96 2.19 -17.93
CA GLU A 76 1.94 0.79 -18.37
C GLU A 76 2.98 -0.08 -17.63
N ALA A 77 4.20 0.43 -17.47
CA ALA A 77 5.29 -0.27 -16.79
C ALA A 77 5.02 -0.56 -15.28
N GLU A 78 4.10 0.18 -14.65
CA GLU A 78 3.65 -0.09 -13.28
C GLU A 78 2.38 -0.95 -13.27
N ARG A 79 1.45 -0.68 -14.18
CA ARG A 79 0.15 -1.33 -14.28
C ARG A 79 0.25 -2.81 -14.68
N GLU A 80 0.99 -3.13 -15.75
CA GLU A 80 0.99 -4.50 -16.29
C GLU A 80 1.56 -5.55 -15.31
N PRO A 81 2.68 -5.31 -14.61
CA PRO A 81 3.17 -6.25 -13.60
C PRO A 81 2.19 -6.42 -12.44
N LEU A 82 1.53 -5.33 -12.00
CA LEU A 82 0.53 -5.38 -10.95
C LEU A 82 -0.68 -6.22 -11.39
N LEU A 83 -1.23 -5.97 -12.59
CA LEU A 83 -2.34 -6.75 -13.14
C LEU A 83 -2.01 -8.23 -13.28
N ALA A 84 -0.82 -8.56 -13.76
CA ALA A 84 -0.35 -9.94 -13.85
C ALA A 84 -0.34 -10.63 -12.48
N SER A 85 0.13 -9.93 -11.45
CA SER A 85 0.14 -10.43 -10.07
C SER A 85 -1.26 -10.59 -9.51
N ILE A 86 -2.15 -9.62 -9.71
CA ILE A 86 -3.55 -9.68 -9.26
C ILE A 86 -4.29 -10.85 -9.93
N ASN A 87 -4.09 -11.06 -11.24
CA ASN A 87 -4.74 -12.12 -11.99
C ASN A 87 -4.47 -13.52 -11.41
N HIS A 88 -3.31 -13.72 -10.78
CA HIS A 88 -3.00 -14.96 -10.08
C HIS A 88 -3.99 -15.28 -8.95
N PHE A 89 -4.56 -14.28 -8.33
CA PHE A 89 -5.48 -14.41 -7.19
C PHE A 89 -6.96 -14.33 -7.58
N LEU A 90 -7.31 -14.02 -8.83
CA LEU A 90 -8.72 -13.87 -9.23
C LEU A 90 -9.55 -15.17 -9.13
N GLN A 91 -8.89 -16.32 -9.07
CA GLN A 91 -9.54 -17.61 -8.86
C GLN A 91 -9.24 -18.21 -7.48
N ALA A 92 -8.59 -17.47 -6.60
CA ALA A 92 -8.29 -17.94 -5.25
C ALA A 92 -9.58 -18.13 -4.45
N HIS A 93 -9.56 -19.07 -3.53
CA HIS A 93 -10.60 -19.30 -2.54
C HIS A 93 -9.98 -19.07 -1.16
N TRP A 94 -10.52 -18.14 -0.39
CA TRP A 94 -10.00 -17.81 0.93
C TRP A 94 -10.85 -18.44 2.02
N SER A 95 -10.21 -18.95 3.07
CA SER A 95 -10.89 -19.49 4.23
C SER A 95 -10.44 -18.76 5.47
N PHE A 96 -11.38 -18.10 6.14
CA PHE A 96 -11.13 -17.31 7.31
C PHE A 96 -11.81 -17.88 8.54
N VAL A 97 -11.07 -17.85 9.64
CA VAL A 97 -11.53 -18.29 10.96
C VAL A 97 -11.12 -17.26 12.01
N PRO A 98 -11.81 -17.16 13.15
CA PRO A 98 -11.38 -16.31 14.24
C PRO A 98 -9.97 -16.66 14.72
N VAL A 99 -9.19 -15.64 15.09
CA VAL A 99 -7.87 -15.83 15.71
C VAL A 99 -7.92 -15.23 17.10
N ILE A 100 -7.76 -16.08 18.13
CA ILE A 100 -7.88 -15.69 19.54
C ILE A 100 -6.61 -16.12 20.26
N GLY A 101 -5.93 -15.18 20.92
CA GLY A 101 -4.66 -15.46 21.59
C GLY A 101 -3.59 -16.04 20.65
N GLY A 102 -3.58 -15.63 19.38
CA GLY A 102 -2.67 -16.11 18.34
C GLY A 102 -3.01 -17.51 17.79
N LYS A 103 -4.15 -18.11 18.15
CA LYS A 103 -4.58 -19.42 17.69
C LYS A 103 -5.80 -19.32 16.79
N LYS A 104 -5.79 -20.07 15.67
CA LYS A 104 -6.96 -20.20 14.79
C LYS A 104 -8.01 -21.07 15.47
N MET A 105 -9.26 -20.60 15.49
CA MET A 105 -10.41 -21.31 16.02
C MET A 105 -11.11 -22.07 14.90
N LEU A 106 -10.98 -23.40 14.88
CA LEU A 106 -11.62 -24.25 13.88
C LEU A 106 -13.00 -24.70 14.37
N ALA A 107 -13.88 -25.07 13.44
CA ALA A 107 -15.26 -25.46 13.75
C ALA A 107 -15.38 -26.66 14.72
N ASP A 108 -14.43 -27.59 14.65
CA ASP A 108 -14.36 -28.79 15.50
C ASP A 108 -13.82 -28.52 16.92
N GLN A 109 -13.33 -27.31 17.17
CA GLN A 109 -12.75 -26.91 18.45
C GLN A 109 -13.72 -26.10 19.32
N CYS A 110 -15.00 -26.05 18.96
CA CYS A 110 -16.00 -25.38 19.79
C CYS A 110 -16.42 -26.30 20.95
N PRO A 111 -16.14 -25.91 22.22
CA PRO A 111 -16.34 -26.80 23.38
C PRO A 111 -17.79 -26.90 23.85
N ASP A 112 -18.71 -26.17 23.25
CA ASP A 112 -20.10 -26.13 23.74
C ASP A 112 -21.02 -27.09 22.96
N PRO A 113 -21.47 -28.17 23.55
CA PRO A 113 -22.35 -29.15 22.90
C PRO A 113 -23.76 -28.62 22.62
N GLU A 114 -24.16 -27.49 23.22
CA GLU A 114 -25.46 -26.85 23.00
C GLU A 114 -25.41 -25.81 21.88
N THR A 115 -24.21 -25.41 21.42
CA THR A 115 -24.06 -24.50 20.27
C THR A 115 -24.29 -25.31 18.99
N PRO A 116 -25.19 -24.87 18.09
CA PRO A 116 -25.32 -25.46 16.77
C PRO A 116 -23.93 -25.57 16.12
N SER A 117 -23.66 -26.68 15.43
CA SER A 117 -22.39 -26.87 14.73
C SER A 117 -22.02 -25.60 13.96
N LEU A 118 -20.85 -25.03 14.27
CA LEU A 118 -20.38 -23.84 13.59
C LEU A 118 -20.19 -24.19 12.11
N GLU A 119 -21.02 -23.60 11.28
CA GLU A 119 -20.94 -23.79 9.84
C GLU A 119 -20.17 -22.64 9.20
N TYR A 120 -19.36 -22.98 8.21
CA TYR A 120 -18.74 -21.97 7.39
C TYR A 120 -19.78 -21.29 6.52
N GLN A 121 -19.80 -19.97 6.57
CA GLN A 121 -20.62 -19.16 5.69
C GLN A 121 -19.87 -18.94 4.38
N LEU A 122 -20.47 -19.33 3.26
CA LEU A 122 -19.94 -19.04 1.94
C LEU A 122 -20.14 -17.55 1.60
N ILE A 123 -19.07 -16.86 1.29
CA ILE A 123 -19.08 -15.46 0.89
C ILE A 123 -19.08 -15.38 -0.64
N HIS A 124 -20.04 -14.64 -1.19
CA HIS A 124 -20.21 -14.46 -2.64
C HIS A 124 -19.79 -13.07 -3.07
N SER A 125 -19.34 -12.97 -4.31
CA SER A 125 -19.02 -11.69 -4.92
C SER A 125 -20.29 -10.85 -5.16
N PRO A 126 -20.29 -9.54 -4.86
CA PRO A 126 -21.46 -8.69 -5.08
C PRO A 126 -21.79 -8.48 -6.57
N TYR A 127 -20.84 -8.66 -7.47
CA TYR A 127 -21.08 -8.51 -8.91
C TYR A 127 -21.48 -9.83 -9.60
N ASP A 128 -21.23 -10.99 -8.96
CA ASP A 128 -21.62 -12.30 -9.49
C ASP A 128 -21.83 -13.30 -8.35
N HIS A 129 -23.07 -13.43 -7.91
CA HIS A 129 -23.44 -14.31 -6.79
C HIS A 129 -23.16 -15.80 -7.04
N ASN A 130 -22.88 -16.20 -8.28
CA ASN A 130 -22.48 -17.57 -8.59
C ASN A 130 -20.99 -17.83 -8.35
N LYS A 131 -20.22 -16.78 -8.06
CA LYS A 131 -18.78 -16.87 -7.80
C LYS A 131 -18.49 -16.75 -6.31
N PRO A 132 -18.19 -17.86 -5.61
CA PRO A 132 -17.77 -17.79 -4.24
C PRO A 132 -16.40 -17.10 -4.16
N VAL A 133 -16.23 -16.28 -3.14
CA VAL A 133 -14.96 -15.63 -2.80
C VAL A 133 -14.20 -16.48 -1.80
N GLY A 134 -14.90 -17.04 -0.83
CA GLY A 134 -14.30 -17.86 0.23
C GLY A 134 -15.31 -18.28 1.29
N ASP A 135 -14.79 -18.89 2.33
CA ASP A 135 -15.53 -19.36 3.49
C ASP A 135 -15.15 -18.55 4.73
N LEU A 136 -16.13 -18.20 5.53
CA LEU A 136 -15.97 -17.50 6.80
C LEU A 136 -16.59 -18.29 7.93
N LEU A 137 -15.81 -18.54 8.97
CA LEU A 137 -16.30 -19.05 10.25
C LEU A 137 -16.45 -17.89 11.22
N TRP A 138 -17.66 -17.64 11.71
CA TRP A 138 -17.92 -16.59 12.70
C TRP A 138 -17.49 -17.03 14.10
N ALA A 139 -17.02 -16.06 14.89
CA ALA A 139 -16.78 -16.29 16.30
C ALA A 139 -18.10 -16.44 17.07
N THR A 140 -18.14 -17.35 18.04
CA THR A 140 -19.24 -17.43 19.00
C THR A 140 -19.17 -16.30 20.03
N ALA A 141 -20.26 -16.05 20.73
CA ALA A 141 -20.28 -15.09 21.84
C ALA A 141 -19.28 -15.47 22.94
N GLU A 142 -19.08 -16.77 23.18
CA GLU A 142 -18.14 -17.28 24.18
C GLU A 142 -16.69 -17.06 23.74
N GLN A 143 -16.39 -17.30 22.47
CA GLN A 143 -15.09 -17.00 21.89
C GLN A 143 -14.78 -15.50 21.91
N ALA A 144 -15.79 -14.64 21.68
CA ALA A 144 -15.62 -13.19 21.80
C ALA A 144 -15.29 -12.76 23.25
N LYS A 145 -15.97 -13.34 24.26
CA LYS A 145 -15.65 -13.12 25.68
C LYS A 145 -14.23 -13.61 26.01
N GLN A 146 -13.86 -14.79 25.54
CA GLN A 146 -12.50 -15.32 25.71
C GLN A 146 -11.45 -14.39 25.11
N ALA A 147 -11.70 -13.82 23.93
CA ALA A 147 -10.79 -12.88 23.28
C ALA A 147 -10.58 -11.62 24.14
N LEU A 148 -11.67 -11.08 24.73
CA LEU A 148 -11.59 -9.95 25.67
C LEU A 148 -10.77 -10.28 26.91
N THR A 149 -10.99 -11.46 27.53
CA THR A 149 -10.24 -11.90 28.70
C THR A 149 -8.74 -12.00 28.37
N ILE A 150 -8.40 -12.65 27.26
CA ILE A 150 -7.00 -12.79 26.83
C ILE A 150 -6.34 -11.43 26.54
N ALA A 151 -7.10 -10.50 25.96
CA ALA A 151 -6.60 -9.15 25.70
C ALA A 151 -6.34 -8.38 27.00
N ASP A 152 -7.23 -8.49 27.98
CA ASP A 152 -7.09 -7.87 29.31
C ASP A 152 -5.88 -8.46 30.07
N ASP A 153 -5.73 -9.77 30.09
CA ASP A 153 -4.58 -10.45 30.70
C ASP A 153 -3.24 -10.02 30.08
N ALA A 154 -3.23 -9.79 28.74
CA ALA A 154 -2.05 -9.38 28.02
C ALA A 154 -1.69 -7.89 28.21
N TRP A 155 -2.66 -7.05 28.63
CA TRP A 155 -2.52 -5.60 28.69
C TRP A 155 -1.30 -5.15 29.47
N PHE A 156 -1.08 -5.70 30.66
CA PHE A 156 0.01 -5.26 31.55
C PHE A 156 1.39 -5.53 30.93
N SER A 157 1.62 -6.74 30.44
CA SER A 157 2.89 -7.09 29.80
C SER A 157 3.16 -6.32 28.52
N TRP A 158 2.12 -6.12 27.71
CA TRP A 158 2.19 -5.32 26.50
C TRP A 158 2.52 -3.85 26.79
N ASN A 159 1.94 -3.29 27.85
CA ASN A 159 2.21 -1.90 28.27
C ASN A 159 3.65 -1.71 28.78
N GLN A 160 4.29 -2.76 29.31
CA GLN A 160 5.70 -2.74 29.71
C GLN A 160 6.67 -2.98 28.53
N THR A 161 6.17 -3.47 27.40
CA THR A 161 6.98 -3.67 26.20
C THR A 161 7.48 -2.31 25.68
N SER A 162 8.76 -2.25 25.29
CA SER A 162 9.36 -1.01 24.82
C SER A 162 8.63 -0.43 23.61
N VAL A 163 8.63 0.91 23.49
CA VAL A 163 8.01 1.60 22.33
C VAL A 163 8.63 1.11 21.01
N ILE A 164 9.92 0.84 21.01
CA ILE A 164 10.65 0.36 19.83
C ILE A 164 10.12 -1.01 19.39
N GLU A 165 9.93 -1.93 20.32
CA GLU A 165 9.40 -3.28 20.00
C GLU A 165 7.95 -3.22 19.55
N ARG A 166 7.11 -2.38 20.17
CA ARG A 166 5.74 -2.17 19.75
C ARG A 166 5.66 -1.55 18.36
N ALA A 167 6.48 -0.54 18.07
CA ALA A 167 6.58 0.07 16.75
C ALA A 167 7.03 -0.94 15.69
N ALA A 168 8.01 -1.80 16.01
CA ALA A 168 8.47 -2.85 15.10
C ALA A 168 7.37 -3.87 14.72
N CYS A 169 6.32 -4.03 15.52
CA CYS A 169 5.16 -4.84 15.13
C CYS A 169 4.35 -4.17 14.02
N LEU A 170 4.16 -2.84 14.10
CA LEU A 170 3.47 -2.06 13.07
C LEU A 170 4.28 -2.02 11.77
N ASP A 171 5.60 -1.82 11.87
CA ASP A 171 6.48 -1.84 10.70
C ASP A 171 6.40 -3.19 9.96
N ARG A 172 6.43 -4.31 10.71
CA ARG A 172 6.23 -5.65 10.11
C ARG A 172 4.85 -5.82 9.48
N THR A 173 3.81 -5.24 10.09
CA THR A 173 2.46 -5.28 9.51
C THR A 173 2.42 -4.53 8.18
N ALA A 174 3.03 -3.35 8.11
CA ALA A 174 3.14 -2.57 6.88
C ALA A 174 3.91 -3.34 5.78
N ASP A 175 5.03 -3.97 6.13
CA ASP A 175 5.80 -4.80 5.19
C ASP A 175 4.96 -6.00 4.67
N LEU A 176 4.14 -6.63 5.52
CA LEU A 176 3.25 -7.72 5.11
C LEU A 176 2.13 -7.23 4.20
N LEU A 177 1.52 -6.07 4.47
CA LEU A 177 0.52 -5.46 3.60
C LEU A 177 1.11 -5.16 2.22
N GLU A 178 2.31 -4.59 2.15
CA GLU A 178 3.02 -4.36 0.87
C GLU A 178 3.34 -5.69 0.15
N GLN A 179 3.78 -6.71 0.86
CA GLN A 179 4.10 -8.02 0.30
C GLN A 179 2.87 -8.70 -0.30
N HIS A 180 1.71 -8.57 0.34
CA HIS A 180 0.44 -9.18 -0.08
C HIS A 180 -0.44 -8.25 -0.92
N THR A 181 0.08 -7.12 -1.41
CA THR A 181 -0.70 -6.10 -2.13
C THR A 181 -1.57 -6.68 -3.23
N ALA A 182 -1.05 -7.53 -4.11
CA ALA A 182 -1.81 -8.09 -5.22
C ALA A 182 -2.95 -9.01 -4.76
N GLU A 183 -2.72 -9.81 -3.74
CA GLU A 183 -3.72 -10.68 -3.12
C GLU A 183 -4.84 -9.86 -2.46
N LEU A 184 -4.47 -8.84 -1.70
CA LEU A 184 -5.42 -7.98 -1.00
C LEU A 184 -6.26 -7.15 -1.97
N ILE A 185 -5.68 -6.62 -3.06
CA ILE A 185 -6.44 -5.94 -4.12
C ILE A 185 -7.44 -6.92 -4.76
N ALA A 186 -7.01 -8.15 -5.09
CA ALA A 186 -7.89 -9.16 -5.65
C ALA A 186 -9.05 -9.49 -4.70
N LEU A 187 -8.78 -9.61 -3.42
CA LEU A 187 -9.79 -9.84 -2.39
C LEU A 187 -10.77 -8.67 -2.30
N CYS A 188 -10.30 -7.43 -2.18
CA CYS A 188 -11.13 -6.22 -2.15
C CYS A 188 -12.05 -6.11 -3.39
N THR A 189 -11.50 -6.42 -4.56
CA THR A 189 -12.27 -6.40 -5.80
C THR A 189 -13.36 -7.48 -5.81
N ARG A 190 -13.04 -8.71 -5.39
CA ARG A 190 -13.96 -9.84 -5.45
C ARG A 190 -15.01 -9.80 -4.34
N GLU A 191 -14.62 -9.45 -3.12
CA GLU A 191 -15.50 -9.48 -1.95
C GLU A 191 -16.34 -8.20 -1.83
N ALA A 192 -15.74 -7.03 -2.07
CA ALA A 192 -16.40 -5.72 -1.89
C ALA A 192 -16.75 -5.01 -3.21
N GLY A 193 -16.39 -5.58 -4.37
CA GLY A 193 -16.64 -4.94 -5.67
C GLY A 193 -15.84 -3.66 -5.90
N LYS A 194 -14.74 -3.47 -5.20
CA LYS A 194 -13.89 -2.28 -5.32
C LYS A 194 -13.14 -2.24 -6.65
N THR A 195 -12.87 -1.03 -7.15
CA THR A 195 -11.99 -0.85 -8.29
C THR A 195 -10.53 -1.17 -7.90
N LEU A 196 -9.66 -1.36 -8.90
CA LEU A 196 -8.23 -1.58 -8.63
C LEU A 196 -7.60 -0.39 -7.90
N GLN A 197 -8.00 0.84 -8.26
CA GLN A 197 -7.50 2.04 -7.59
C GLN A 197 -7.95 2.09 -6.13
N ASP A 198 -9.22 1.81 -5.85
CA ASP A 198 -9.73 1.75 -4.47
C ASP A 198 -8.97 0.70 -3.66
N GLY A 199 -8.70 -0.48 -4.24
CA GLY A 199 -7.92 -1.53 -3.59
C GLY A 199 -6.48 -1.10 -3.27
N ILE A 200 -5.82 -0.35 -4.16
CA ILE A 200 -4.50 0.25 -3.91
C ILE A 200 -4.58 1.24 -2.76
N ASP A 201 -5.60 2.10 -2.76
CA ASP A 201 -5.75 3.16 -1.77
C ASP A 201 -6.06 2.58 -0.39
N GLU A 202 -6.89 1.53 -0.28
CA GLU A 202 -7.16 0.79 0.96
C GLU A 202 -5.88 0.24 1.61
N ILE A 203 -5.02 -0.39 0.82
CA ILE A 203 -3.77 -0.96 1.34
C ILE A 203 -2.80 0.15 1.78
N ARG A 204 -2.80 1.29 1.08
CA ARG A 204 -1.96 2.43 1.45
C ARG A 204 -2.46 3.16 2.68
N GLU A 205 -3.77 3.10 2.95
CA GLU A 205 -4.41 3.73 4.10
C GLU A 205 -4.28 2.87 5.37
N ALA A 206 -4.22 1.55 5.23
CA ALA A 206 -4.07 0.61 6.34
C ALA A 206 -2.66 0.66 6.94
#